data_4ad32b87ac99b61d226e4ca8b1d824c1
#
_entry.id   4ad32b87ac99b61d226e4ca8b1d824c1
#
_cell.length_a   1.000
_cell.length_b   1.000
_cell.length_c   1.000
_cell.angle_alpha   90.00
_cell.angle_beta   90.00
_cell.angle_gamma   90.00
#
_symmetry.space_group_name_H-M   'P 1'
#
loop_
_entity.id
_entity.type
_entity.pdbx_description
1 polymer ?
#
loop_
_entity_poly.entity_id
_entity_poly.type
_entity_poly.pdbx_seq_one_letter_code
_entity_poly.pdbx_strand_id
1 'polypeptide(L)'
;MSLAILTVLLVGMQSAIMLAGKAMPDANPLAAQVVDGRRAQDVVAADLAYATNILSRFATDITFQVADRNNDKTPETIRIYWDPATTQLKRVYNGVESVVAKGIQDFHLGYGTRTTSETTTTTGEVEEATDRLLASYTGTAAAKDFAVAPSALLATEMKGWAAEYFKFATPPPAGTTKVRFTRVDLKLKGYPLALTDPTVGVYAASTAVTPTVAAALGPEAKLSRAALSTTAYTTVSGTLPAGVYTTNFTGAYYVVVKGSDLVTPSAYVQYQTTGANDVPHMEWSTNGGSTWQPEKASWNAQDMWFRVYGRCVTVSTVNTTTNTHYLSTVSMRLRTSDSPQSQIDAAVQVFNEPVVSSP
;
A
#
# COMPACT_ATOMS: atom_id res chain seq x y z
N MET A 1 37.58 16.14 -22.19
CA MET A 1 39.01 16.07 -22.56
C MET A 1 39.75 14.85 -22.04
N SER A 2 39.40 14.23 -20.91
CA SER A 2 40.11 13.07 -20.36
C SER A 2 39.94 11.76 -21.17
N LEU A 3 38.78 11.58 -21.83
CA LEU A 3 38.51 10.35 -22.63
C LEU A 3 39.40 10.25 -23.87
N ALA A 4 39.70 11.37 -24.50
CA ALA A 4 40.57 11.39 -25.71
C ALA A 4 42.03 11.07 -25.37
N ILE A 5 42.48 11.48 -24.18
CA ILE A 5 43.85 11.20 -23.73
C ILE A 5 44.01 9.71 -23.36
N LEU A 6 42.98 9.11 -22.76
CA LEU A 6 42.98 7.70 -22.39
C LEU A 6 42.96 6.78 -23.63
N THR A 7 42.22 7.13 -24.67
CA THR A 7 42.18 6.41 -25.94
C THR A 7 43.55 6.49 -26.68
N VAL A 8 44.19 7.65 -26.68
CA VAL A 8 45.47 7.84 -27.30
C VAL A 8 46.58 7.03 -26.56
N LEU A 9 46.56 7.00 -25.23
CA LEU A 9 47.46 6.19 -24.40
C LEU A 9 47.26 4.67 -24.63
N LEU A 10 46.00 4.22 -24.68
CA LEU A 10 45.66 2.82 -24.95
C LEU A 10 46.09 2.39 -26.35
N VAL A 11 45.86 3.21 -27.37
CA VAL A 11 46.32 2.95 -28.75
C VAL A 11 47.85 2.98 -28.86
N GLY A 12 48.52 3.89 -28.14
CA GLY A 12 49.97 3.98 -28.06
C GLY A 12 50.60 2.74 -27.39
N MET A 13 50.03 2.27 -26.28
CA MET A 13 50.47 1.02 -25.64
C MET A 13 50.22 -0.21 -26.52
N GLN A 14 49.07 -0.29 -27.20
CA GLN A 14 48.76 -1.37 -28.13
C GLN A 14 49.77 -1.42 -29.31
N SER A 15 50.14 -0.26 -29.87
CA SER A 15 51.10 -0.17 -30.94
C SER A 15 52.51 -0.56 -30.49
N ALA A 16 52.94 -0.17 -29.29
CA ALA A 16 54.21 -0.54 -28.70
C ALA A 16 54.33 -2.05 -28.44
N ILE A 17 53.24 -2.67 -27.94
CA ILE A 17 53.17 -4.11 -27.69
C ILE A 17 53.18 -4.90 -29.02
N MET A 18 52.45 -4.43 -30.04
CA MET A 18 52.50 -5.04 -31.38
C MET A 18 53.89 -4.94 -32.02
N LEU A 19 54.57 -3.81 -31.84
CA LEU A 19 55.91 -3.63 -32.38
C LEU A 19 56.97 -4.51 -31.68
N ALA A 20 56.85 -4.62 -30.35
CA ALA A 20 57.70 -5.51 -29.55
C ALA A 20 57.48 -6.99 -29.90
N GLY A 21 56.20 -7.40 -30.12
CA GLY A 21 55.84 -8.74 -30.56
C GLY A 21 56.37 -9.10 -31.96
N LYS A 22 56.41 -8.11 -32.87
CA LYS A 22 57.01 -8.31 -34.22
C LYS A 22 58.53 -8.27 -34.24
N ALA A 23 59.17 -7.68 -33.26
CA ALA A 23 60.63 -7.60 -33.14
C ALA A 23 61.24 -8.82 -32.42
N MET A 24 60.46 -9.72 -31.86
CA MET A 24 60.91 -10.96 -31.25
C MET A 24 61.00 -12.06 -32.32
N PRO A 25 62.13 -12.75 -32.43
CA PRO A 25 62.23 -13.88 -33.34
C PRO A 25 61.22 -14.96 -32.95
N ASP A 26 60.69 -15.70 -33.94
CA ASP A 26 59.66 -16.77 -33.81
C ASP A 26 59.98 -17.93 -32.85
N ALA A 27 61.10 -17.81 -32.11
CA ALA A 27 61.63 -18.84 -31.24
C ALA A 27 61.21 -18.82 -29.79
N ASN A 28 60.34 -17.88 -29.38
CA ASN A 28 59.83 -17.87 -27.94
C ASN A 28 58.36 -18.22 -27.84
N PRO A 29 58.02 -19.51 -27.72
CA PRO A 29 56.65 -19.98 -27.65
C PRO A 29 55.91 -19.40 -26.45
N LEU A 30 56.61 -19.00 -25.38
CA LEU A 30 56.05 -18.38 -24.21
C LEU A 30 55.50 -16.97 -24.50
N ALA A 31 56.27 -16.19 -25.29
CA ALA A 31 55.83 -14.84 -25.67
C ALA A 31 54.57 -14.88 -26.55
N ALA A 32 54.48 -15.81 -27.50
CA ALA A 32 53.29 -16.01 -28.32
C ALA A 32 52.05 -16.38 -27.47
N GLN A 33 52.22 -17.29 -26.50
CA GLN A 33 51.14 -17.70 -25.60
C GLN A 33 50.64 -16.53 -24.71
N VAL A 34 51.56 -15.67 -24.23
CA VAL A 34 51.19 -14.48 -23.46
C VAL A 34 50.40 -13.47 -24.31
N VAL A 35 50.78 -13.29 -25.57
CA VAL A 35 50.05 -12.42 -26.50
C VAL A 35 48.66 -12.96 -26.79
N ASP A 36 48.52 -14.26 -27.02
CA ASP A 36 47.20 -14.90 -27.22
C ASP A 36 46.33 -14.80 -25.95
N GLY A 37 46.93 -14.97 -24.78
CA GLY A 37 46.24 -14.80 -23.51
C GLY A 37 45.70 -13.36 -23.30
N ARG A 38 46.49 -12.34 -23.63
CA ARG A 38 46.05 -10.93 -23.58
C ARG A 38 44.94 -10.67 -24.57
N ARG A 39 45.05 -11.16 -25.80
CA ARG A 39 43.98 -11.04 -26.78
C ARG A 39 42.67 -11.69 -26.32
N ALA A 40 42.79 -12.83 -25.67
CA ALA A 40 41.61 -13.48 -25.07
C ALA A 40 40.93 -12.61 -23.97
N GLN A 41 41.77 -12.00 -23.11
CA GLN A 41 41.25 -11.07 -22.10
C GLN A 41 40.55 -9.87 -22.72
N ASP A 42 41.13 -9.28 -23.77
CA ASP A 42 40.53 -8.13 -24.45
C ASP A 42 39.17 -8.48 -25.06
N VAL A 43 39.02 -9.68 -25.64
CA VAL A 43 37.72 -10.16 -26.15
C VAL A 43 36.70 -10.30 -25.03
N VAL A 44 37.08 -10.93 -23.90
CA VAL A 44 36.22 -11.11 -22.75
C VAL A 44 35.82 -9.75 -22.12
N ALA A 45 36.82 -8.87 -21.99
CA ALA A 45 36.61 -7.52 -21.46
C ALA A 45 35.65 -6.69 -22.33
N ALA A 46 35.84 -6.76 -23.65
CA ALA A 46 34.96 -6.05 -24.59
C ALA A 46 33.50 -6.54 -24.52
N ASP A 47 33.29 -7.84 -24.40
CA ASP A 47 31.94 -8.37 -24.27
C ASP A 47 31.32 -7.99 -22.92
N LEU A 48 32.04 -8.09 -21.81
CA LEU A 48 31.59 -7.73 -20.47
C LEU A 48 31.27 -6.24 -20.31
N ALA A 49 31.98 -5.36 -21.00
CA ALA A 49 31.74 -3.93 -20.99
C ALA A 49 30.33 -3.56 -21.50
N TYR A 50 29.70 -4.41 -22.30
CA TYR A 50 28.37 -4.25 -22.84
C TYR A 50 27.31 -5.11 -22.12
N ALA A 51 27.68 -5.81 -21.04
CA ALA A 51 26.73 -6.63 -20.30
C ALA A 51 25.62 -5.77 -19.71
N THR A 52 24.37 -6.16 -19.95
CA THR A 52 23.16 -5.50 -19.41
C THR A 52 22.52 -6.31 -18.29
N ASN A 53 22.75 -7.63 -18.27
CA ASN A 53 22.23 -8.53 -17.26
C ASN A 53 23.16 -9.75 -17.10
N ILE A 54 23.38 -10.20 -15.86
CA ILE A 54 24.16 -11.41 -15.57
C ILE A 54 23.20 -12.54 -15.24
N LEU A 55 23.20 -13.57 -16.08
CA LEU A 55 22.32 -14.73 -15.94
C LEU A 55 22.92 -15.80 -15.02
N SER A 56 24.23 -16.04 -15.12
CA SER A 56 24.96 -16.93 -14.22
C SER A 56 26.41 -16.49 -14.04
N ARG A 57 27.00 -16.81 -12.88
CA ARG A 57 28.38 -16.45 -12.54
C ARG A 57 29.04 -17.57 -11.72
N PHE A 58 30.08 -18.16 -12.30
CA PHE A 58 30.91 -19.14 -11.63
C PHE A 58 32.36 -18.74 -11.77
N ALA A 59 33.22 -19.36 -11.01
CA ALA A 59 34.65 -19.03 -11.06
C ALA A 59 35.30 -19.22 -12.45
N THR A 60 34.76 -20.10 -13.29
CA THR A 60 35.31 -20.44 -14.61
C THR A 60 34.30 -20.29 -15.76
N ASP A 61 33.11 -19.76 -15.45
CA ASP A 61 31.99 -19.66 -16.39
C ASP A 61 31.12 -18.44 -16.04
N ILE A 62 30.82 -17.62 -17.02
CA ILE A 62 29.90 -16.50 -16.88
C ILE A 62 28.95 -16.47 -18.07
N THR A 63 27.65 -16.30 -17.79
CA THR A 63 26.65 -16.09 -18.83
C THR A 63 25.95 -14.74 -18.56
N PHE A 64 25.85 -13.92 -19.58
CA PHE A 64 25.28 -12.59 -19.50
C PHE A 64 24.59 -12.21 -20.81
N GLN A 65 23.73 -11.19 -20.71
CA GLN A 65 23.07 -10.58 -21.85
C GLN A 65 23.74 -9.27 -22.21
N VAL A 66 23.75 -8.97 -23.50
CA VAL A 66 24.11 -7.67 -24.06
C VAL A 66 22.92 -7.09 -24.82
N ALA A 67 22.94 -5.78 -25.08
CA ALA A 67 21.93 -5.15 -25.91
C ALA A 67 21.85 -5.79 -27.30
N ASP A 68 20.66 -5.73 -27.91
CA ASP A 68 20.43 -6.20 -29.28
C ASP A 68 21.46 -5.63 -30.26
N ARG A 69 22.31 -6.50 -30.85
CA ARG A 69 23.33 -6.15 -31.82
C ARG A 69 22.96 -6.54 -33.24
N ASN A 70 21.94 -7.41 -33.40
CA ASN A 70 21.53 -7.93 -34.70
C ASN A 70 20.20 -7.32 -35.18
N ASN A 71 19.58 -6.43 -34.37
CA ASN A 71 18.30 -5.75 -34.63
C ASN A 71 17.09 -6.68 -34.71
N ASP A 72 17.09 -7.81 -34.02
CA ASP A 72 15.95 -8.71 -33.90
C ASP A 72 15.01 -8.34 -32.72
N LYS A 73 15.33 -7.28 -31.98
CA LYS A 73 14.66 -6.74 -30.79
C LYS A 73 14.77 -7.61 -29.54
N THR A 74 15.68 -8.56 -29.55
CA THR A 74 15.96 -9.39 -28.37
C THR A 74 17.40 -9.19 -27.91
N PRO A 75 17.66 -9.12 -26.59
CA PRO A 75 19.03 -9.10 -26.06
C PRO A 75 19.75 -10.41 -26.41
N GLU A 76 20.99 -10.30 -26.83
CA GLU A 76 21.79 -11.49 -27.11
C GLU A 76 22.42 -12.06 -25.85
N THR A 77 22.58 -13.39 -25.84
CA THR A 77 23.22 -14.10 -24.75
C THR A 77 24.61 -14.48 -25.10
N ILE A 78 25.55 -14.14 -24.21
CA ILE A 78 26.97 -14.51 -24.32
C ILE A 78 27.31 -15.37 -23.10
N ARG A 79 27.92 -16.53 -23.35
CA ARG A 79 28.55 -17.37 -22.33
C ARG A 79 30.06 -17.44 -22.61
N ILE A 80 30.86 -17.21 -21.59
CA ILE A 80 32.31 -17.36 -21.63
C ILE A 80 32.66 -18.39 -20.58
N TYR A 81 33.33 -19.47 -20.99
CA TYR A 81 33.71 -20.53 -20.10
C TYR A 81 35.04 -21.18 -20.49
N TRP A 82 35.74 -21.69 -19.50
CA TRP A 82 36.96 -22.46 -19.67
C TRP A 82 36.65 -23.95 -19.67
N ASP A 83 37.19 -24.65 -20.67
CA ASP A 83 37.14 -26.10 -20.83
C ASP A 83 38.49 -26.69 -20.44
N PRO A 84 38.64 -27.25 -19.22
CA PRO A 84 39.92 -27.81 -18.78
C PRO A 84 40.35 -29.04 -19.57
N ALA A 85 39.42 -29.81 -20.16
CA ALA A 85 39.73 -31.01 -20.91
C ALA A 85 40.44 -30.69 -22.24
N THR A 86 40.11 -29.58 -22.86
CA THR A 86 40.73 -29.12 -24.12
C THR A 86 41.70 -27.96 -23.92
N THR A 87 41.86 -27.47 -22.69
CA THR A 87 42.63 -26.27 -22.34
C THR A 87 42.27 -25.06 -23.19
N GLN A 88 40.95 -24.87 -23.42
CA GLN A 88 40.42 -23.81 -24.26
C GLN A 88 39.53 -22.86 -23.47
N LEU A 89 39.70 -21.57 -23.73
CA LEU A 89 38.71 -20.57 -23.37
C LEU A 89 37.73 -20.43 -24.53
N LYS A 90 36.46 -20.67 -24.27
CA LYS A 90 35.39 -20.69 -25.27
C LYS A 90 34.37 -19.59 -25.04
N ARG A 91 33.79 -19.13 -26.13
CA ARG A 91 32.72 -18.13 -26.18
C ARG A 91 31.54 -18.71 -26.95
N VAL A 92 30.37 -18.67 -26.36
CA VAL A 92 29.09 -18.97 -27.02
C VAL A 92 28.34 -17.68 -27.23
N TYR A 93 27.99 -17.34 -28.44
CA TYR A 93 27.19 -16.18 -28.80
C TYR A 93 25.92 -16.66 -29.50
N ASN A 94 24.76 -16.39 -28.87
CA ASN A 94 23.45 -16.88 -29.35
C ASN A 94 23.46 -18.38 -29.73
N GLY A 95 24.08 -19.21 -28.91
CA GLY A 95 24.15 -20.65 -29.12
C GLY A 95 25.32 -21.10 -30.07
N VAL A 96 26.02 -20.18 -30.70
CA VAL A 96 27.17 -20.52 -31.57
C VAL A 96 28.49 -20.47 -30.78
N GLU A 97 29.14 -21.61 -30.66
CA GLU A 97 30.39 -21.73 -29.92
C GLU A 97 31.60 -21.34 -30.81
N SER A 98 32.55 -20.65 -30.21
CA SER A 98 33.85 -20.30 -30.81
C SER A 98 34.95 -20.40 -29.77
N VAL A 99 36.19 -20.73 -30.25
CA VAL A 99 37.36 -20.76 -29.38
C VAL A 99 37.98 -19.38 -29.32
N VAL A 100 38.12 -18.82 -28.14
CA VAL A 100 38.75 -17.51 -27.88
C VAL A 100 40.27 -17.65 -27.78
N ALA A 101 40.72 -18.67 -27.02
CA ALA A 101 42.13 -18.98 -26.89
C ALA A 101 42.34 -20.47 -26.61
N LYS A 102 43.53 -20.98 -26.98
CA LYS A 102 44.00 -22.35 -26.72
C LYS A 102 45.19 -22.35 -25.76
N GLY A 103 45.43 -23.49 -25.12
CA GLY A 103 46.58 -23.64 -24.22
C GLY A 103 46.39 -22.93 -22.86
N ILE A 104 45.14 -22.65 -22.47
CA ILE A 104 44.84 -22.00 -21.20
C ILE A 104 44.90 -23.07 -20.09
N GLN A 105 45.85 -22.96 -19.19
CA GLN A 105 46.05 -23.91 -18.09
C GLN A 105 45.18 -23.58 -16.87
N ASP A 106 44.85 -22.31 -16.66
CA ASP A 106 43.98 -21.86 -15.57
C ASP A 106 43.22 -20.59 -16.03
N PHE A 107 41.95 -20.53 -15.66
CA PHE A 107 41.12 -19.37 -15.87
C PHE A 107 40.20 -19.18 -14.67
N HIS A 108 40.20 -17.98 -14.08
CA HIS A 108 39.39 -17.68 -12.92
C HIS A 108 38.77 -16.29 -13.03
N LEU A 109 37.49 -16.21 -12.67
CA LEU A 109 36.71 -14.98 -12.60
C LEU A 109 36.41 -14.64 -11.15
N GLY A 110 36.66 -13.40 -10.79
CA GLY A 110 36.23 -12.82 -9.50
C GLY A 110 35.21 -11.71 -9.77
N TYR A 111 34.24 -11.51 -8.85
CA TYR A 111 33.13 -10.61 -9.06
C TYR A 111 33.03 -9.61 -7.91
N GLY A 112 33.16 -8.31 -8.22
CA GLY A 112 32.85 -7.23 -7.31
C GLY A 112 31.42 -6.73 -7.53
N THR A 113 30.62 -6.68 -6.47
CA THR A 113 29.22 -6.19 -6.54
C THR A 113 29.06 -4.90 -5.79
N ARG A 114 28.17 -4.03 -6.29
CA ARG A 114 27.66 -2.85 -5.61
C ARG A 114 26.17 -3.04 -5.32
N THR A 115 25.74 -2.69 -4.12
CA THR A 115 24.33 -2.69 -3.74
C THR A 115 23.84 -1.25 -3.69
N THR A 116 22.74 -0.96 -4.34
CA THR A 116 21.96 0.26 -4.15
C THR A 116 20.68 -0.08 -3.43
N SER A 117 20.32 0.76 -2.45
CA SER A 117 19.09 0.61 -1.67
C SER A 117 18.16 1.78 -2.01
N GLU A 118 16.97 1.47 -2.45
CA GLU A 118 15.90 2.45 -2.66
C GLU A 118 14.82 2.21 -1.62
N THR A 119 14.47 3.25 -0.86
CA THR A 119 13.39 3.18 0.12
C THR A 119 12.19 3.94 -0.40
N THR A 120 11.12 3.22 -0.66
CA THR A 120 9.82 3.79 -1.01
C THR A 120 8.96 3.88 0.23
N THR A 121 8.49 5.08 0.53
CA THR A 121 7.56 5.34 1.63
C THR A 121 6.15 5.38 1.09
N THR A 122 5.30 4.46 1.54
CA THR A 122 3.87 4.44 1.21
C THR A 122 3.06 4.76 2.44
N THR A 123 2.22 5.78 2.34
CA THR A 123 1.32 6.18 3.42
C THR A 123 -0.10 5.77 3.05
N GLY A 124 -0.77 5.05 3.93
CA GLY A 124 -2.14 4.57 3.74
C GLY A 124 -2.99 4.70 4.99
N GLU A 125 -4.30 4.81 4.80
CA GLU A 125 -5.26 4.76 5.90
C GLU A 125 -5.49 3.31 6.32
N VAL A 126 -5.49 3.08 7.63
CA VAL A 126 -5.79 1.79 8.24
C VAL A 126 -6.97 1.97 9.19
N GLU A 127 -8.03 1.21 8.95
CA GLU A 127 -9.23 1.19 9.78
C GLU A 127 -9.17 0.04 10.79
N GLU A 128 -9.67 0.26 12.01
CA GLU A 128 -9.82 -0.80 13.01
C GLU A 128 -10.63 -1.98 12.43
N ALA A 129 -10.23 -3.21 12.75
CA ALA A 129 -10.93 -4.41 12.26
C ALA A 129 -12.30 -4.61 12.91
N THR A 130 -12.49 -4.11 14.13
CA THR A 130 -13.69 -4.32 14.93
C THR A 130 -14.37 -3.00 15.30
N ASP A 131 -15.69 -3.05 15.40
CA ASP A 131 -16.48 -1.92 15.87
C ASP A 131 -16.26 -1.71 17.36
N ARG A 132 -16.13 -0.44 17.76
CA ARG A 132 -16.12 -0.03 19.15
C ARG A 132 -17.40 0.73 19.48
N LEU A 133 -17.84 0.63 20.73
CA LEU A 133 -18.92 1.45 21.23
C LEU A 133 -18.43 2.89 21.42
N LEU A 134 -19.02 3.84 20.71
CA LEU A 134 -18.65 5.26 20.76
C LEU A 134 -19.48 6.04 21.77
N ALA A 135 -20.78 5.75 21.82
CA ALA A 135 -21.72 6.34 22.75
C ALA A 135 -22.91 5.42 22.96
N SER A 136 -23.56 5.54 24.10
CA SER A 136 -24.82 4.84 24.37
C SER A 136 -25.61 5.49 25.46
N TYR A 137 -26.93 5.38 25.36
CA TYR A 137 -27.87 5.54 26.44
C TYR A 137 -28.79 4.32 26.50
N THR A 138 -28.80 3.61 27.59
CA THR A 138 -29.50 2.31 27.72
C THR A 138 -30.45 2.25 28.93
N GLY A 139 -30.86 3.38 29.43
CA GLY A 139 -31.82 3.45 30.52
C GLY A 139 -33.16 2.75 30.20
N THR A 140 -33.85 2.27 31.21
CA THR A 140 -35.10 1.48 31.05
C THR A 140 -36.27 1.98 31.94
N ALA A 141 -36.06 3.06 32.71
CA ALA A 141 -37.10 3.57 33.61
C ALA A 141 -38.19 4.28 32.81
N ALA A 142 -39.48 4.05 33.16
CA ALA A 142 -40.65 4.75 32.65
C ALA A 142 -40.70 4.99 31.13
N ALA A 143 -40.41 3.94 30.34
CA ALA A 143 -40.38 4.01 28.90
C ALA A 143 -41.73 4.44 28.28
N LYS A 144 -41.70 5.39 27.37
CA LYS A 144 -42.84 5.89 26.59
C LYS A 144 -42.56 5.72 25.07
N ASP A 145 -43.65 5.86 24.33
CA ASP A 145 -43.68 5.71 22.87
C ASP A 145 -43.58 7.08 22.20
N PHE A 146 -42.62 7.27 21.30
CA PHE A 146 -42.56 8.39 20.38
C PHE A 146 -42.78 7.89 18.94
N ALA A 147 -43.83 8.37 18.28
CA ALA A 147 -44.19 7.94 16.95
C ALA A 147 -43.34 8.65 15.88
N VAL A 148 -42.58 7.88 15.12
CA VAL A 148 -41.69 8.40 14.05
C VAL A 148 -42.46 8.62 12.76
N ALA A 149 -42.70 9.89 12.43
CA ALA A 149 -43.47 10.32 11.25
C ALA A 149 -42.90 11.65 10.70
N PRO A 150 -43.08 11.99 9.40
CA PRO A 150 -42.56 13.23 8.84
C PRO A 150 -43.32 14.51 9.28
N SER A 151 -44.54 14.39 9.80
CA SER A 151 -45.34 15.52 10.22
C SER A 151 -46.28 15.21 11.38
N ALA A 152 -46.73 16.25 12.08
CA ALA A 152 -47.67 16.17 13.19
C ALA A 152 -49.12 15.99 12.71
N LEU A 153 -49.47 14.87 12.10
CA LEU A 153 -50.80 14.64 11.54
C LEU A 153 -51.92 14.35 12.58
N LEU A 154 -51.59 14.08 13.84
CA LEU A 154 -52.58 13.80 14.89
C LEU A 154 -52.18 14.55 16.16
N ALA A 155 -53.13 15.35 16.67
CA ALA A 155 -52.94 16.32 17.76
C ALA A 155 -52.68 15.72 19.16
N THR A 156 -52.77 14.43 19.35
CA THR A 156 -52.77 13.78 20.67
C THR A 156 -51.54 12.97 21.02
N GLU A 157 -50.64 12.69 20.05
CA GLU A 157 -49.42 11.91 20.26
C GLU A 157 -48.22 12.69 19.80
N MET A 158 -47.06 12.44 20.45
CA MET A 158 -45.76 12.97 20.00
C MET A 158 -45.37 12.29 18.71
N LYS A 159 -45.27 13.03 17.62
CA LYS A 159 -44.95 12.55 16.29
C LYS A 159 -43.95 13.46 15.60
N GLY A 160 -43.02 12.84 14.92
CA GLY A 160 -42.02 13.59 14.17
C GLY A 160 -40.80 12.73 13.88
N TRP A 161 -39.79 13.36 13.42
CA TRP A 161 -38.45 12.77 13.44
C TRP A 161 -37.87 12.93 14.84
N ALA A 162 -37.23 11.90 15.38
CA ALA A 162 -36.60 11.90 16.69
C ALA A 162 -35.10 12.04 16.55
N ALA A 163 -34.49 12.82 17.41
CA ALA A 163 -33.05 12.97 17.46
C ALA A 163 -32.55 12.90 18.90
N GLU A 164 -31.48 12.18 19.14
CA GLU A 164 -30.83 12.04 20.43
C GLU A 164 -29.40 12.55 20.39
N TYR A 165 -29.07 13.42 21.32
CA TYR A 165 -27.75 14.02 21.46
C TYR A 165 -26.72 13.04 22.04
N PHE A 166 -25.50 13.08 21.55
CA PHE A 166 -24.41 12.35 22.17
C PHE A 166 -23.05 12.99 21.91
N LYS A 167 -22.09 12.65 22.76
CA LYS A 167 -20.66 12.83 22.58
C LYS A 167 -19.96 11.48 22.66
N PHE A 168 -18.75 11.40 22.18
CA PHE A 168 -17.94 10.21 22.40
C PHE A 168 -17.73 9.98 23.90
N ALA A 169 -18.16 8.82 24.39
CA ALA A 169 -17.99 8.44 25.80
C ALA A 169 -16.50 8.31 26.18
N THR A 170 -15.68 7.94 25.22
CA THR A 170 -14.22 7.87 25.37
C THR A 170 -13.57 8.48 24.13
N PRO A 171 -12.58 9.37 24.28
CA PRO A 171 -11.87 9.90 23.15
C PRO A 171 -11.26 8.78 22.29
N PRO A 172 -11.19 8.95 20.95
CA PRO A 172 -10.48 8.03 20.10
C PRO A 172 -9.01 7.91 20.50
N PRO A 173 -8.35 6.77 20.21
CA PRO A 173 -6.92 6.60 20.47
C PRO A 173 -6.05 7.68 19.81
N ALA A 174 -4.91 7.96 20.41
CA ALA A 174 -3.94 8.87 19.81
C ALA A 174 -3.53 8.39 18.40
N GLY A 175 -3.36 9.31 17.47
CA GLY A 175 -3.07 9.02 16.06
C GLY A 175 -4.30 8.73 15.20
N THR A 176 -5.52 8.71 15.77
CA THR A 176 -6.75 8.64 14.98
C THR A 176 -6.92 9.91 14.15
N THR A 177 -7.10 9.77 12.85
CA THR A 177 -7.33 10.88 11.91
C THR A 177 -8.81 11.12 11.65
N LYS A 178 -9.61 10.06 11.68
CA LYS A 178 -11.08 10.11 11.57
C LYS A 178 -11.72 8.92 12.26
N VAL A 179 -12.99 9.06 12.62
CA VAL A 179 -13.83 7.96 13.10
C VAL A 179 -14.93 7.74 12.08
N ARG A 180 -15.05 6.51 11.59
CA ARG A 180 -16.17 6.07 10.76
C ARG A 180 -17.27 5.52 11.64
N PHE A 181 -18.48 6.03 11.50
CA PHE A 181 -19.67 5.45 12.13
C PHE A 181 -20.12 4.23 11.32
N THR A 182 -20.32 3.10 11.98
CA THR A 182 -20.60 1.83 11.31
C THR A 182 -22.00 1.32 11.57
N ARG A 183 -22.51 1.55 12.78
CA ARG A 183 -23.79 1.00 13.21
C ARG A 183 -24.43 1.83 14.29
N VAL A 184 -25.75 1.90 14.23
CA VAL A 184 -26.59 2.44 15.31
C VAL A 184 -27.58 1.37 15.74
N ASP A 185 -27.60 1.06 17.03
CA ASP A 185 -28.65 0.21 17.63
C ASP A 185 -29.70 1.10 18.31
N LEU A 186 -30.96 0.76 18.13
CA LEU A 186 -32.11 1.46 18.68
C LEU A 186 -33.08 0.47 19.27
N LYS A 187 -33.89 0.88 20.29
CA LYS A 187 -35.07 0.15 20.69
C LYS A 187 -36.28 0.70 19.95
N LEU A 188 -36.81 -0.10 19.04
CA LEU A 188 -37.97 0.24 18.23
C LEU A 188 -39.09 -0.78 18.42
N LYS A 189 -40.31 -0.26 18.29
CA LYS A 189 -41.54 -1.04 18.17
C LYS A 189 -42.21 -0.67 16.86
N GLY A 190 -42.66 -1.64 16.08
CA GLY A 190 -43.32 -1.44 14.81
C GLY A 190 -44.68 -0.77 14.97
N TYR A 191 -45.02 0.14 14.08
CA TYR A 191 -46.38 0.63 13.96
C TYR A 191 -47.21 -0.37 13.14
N PRO A 192 -48.39 -0.82 13.62
CA PRO A 192 -49.13 -1.90 12.95
C PRO A 192 -49.53 -1.60 11.50
N LEU A 193 -49.73 -0.33 11.16
CA LEU A 193 -50.13 0.13 9.83
C LEU A 193 -48.98 0.82 9.09
N ALA A 194 -47.73 0.64 9.51
CA ALA A 194 -46.58 1.25 8.86
C ALA A 194 -46.48 0.78 7.40
N LEU A 195 -46.30 1.73 6.47
CA LEU A 195 -46.12 1.46 5.03
C LEU A 195 -44.66 1.52 4.60
N THR A 196 -43.82 2.24 5.33
CA THR A 196 -42.44 2.51 5.01
C THR A 196 -41.48 2.09 6.12
N ASP A 197 -40.24 1.74 5.70
CA ASP A 197 -39.14 1.48 6.62
C ASP A 197 -38.65 2.81 7.25
N PRO A 198 -38.46 2.88 8.59
CA PRO A 198 -37.75 4.03 9.16
C PRO A 198 -36.27 4.03 8.75
N THR A 199 -35.67 5.21 8.80
CA THR A 199 -34.21 5.37 8.58
C THR A 199 -33.56 5.91 9.84
N VAL A 200 -32.25 5.62 9.97
CA VAL A 200 -31.39 6.16 11.02
C VAL A 200 -30.10 6.72 10.44
N GLY A 201 -29.67 7.85 10.96
CA GLY A 201 -28.41 8.48 10.55
C GLY A 201 -27.71 9.15 11.73
N VAL A 202 -26.45 9.51 11.51
CA VAL A 202 -25.65 10.32 12.43
C VAL A 202 -25.50 11.72 11.84
N TYR A 203 -25.78 12.72 12.67
CA TYR A 203 -25.79 14.13 12.31
C TYR A 203 -24.84 14.91 13.20
N ALA A 204 -24.21 15.94 12.66
CA ALA A 204 -23.50 16.89 13.49
C ALA A 204 -24.46 17.71 14.35
N ALA A 205 -24.03 18.09 15.54
CA ALA A 205 -24.71 19.11 16.30
C ALA A 205 -24.28 20.52 15.82
N SER A 206 -25.17 21.50 15.93
CA SER A 206 -24.83 22.91 15.72
C SER A 206 -23.85 23.38 16.80
N THR A 207 -23.14 24.47 16.53
CA THR A 207 -22.19 25.09 17.47
C THR A 207 -22.82 26.09 18.40
N ALA A 208 -24.16 26.17 18.41
CA ALA A 208 -24.91 27.09 19.29
C ALA A 208 -24.74 26.70 20.77
N VAL A 209 -25.04 27.66 21.68
CA VAL A 209 -25.04 27.43 23.14
C VAL A 209 -26.00 26.29 23.51
N THR A 210 -27.15 26.23 22.82
CA THR A 210 -28.07 25.08 22.86
C THR A 210 -27.90 24.36 21.51
N PRO A 211 -27.13 23.29 21.44
CA PRO A 211 -26.91 22.58 20.18
C PRO A 211 -28.22 21.98 19.64
N THR A 212 -28.42 22.07 18.35
CA THR A 212 -29.54 21.44 17.63
C THR A 212 -29.01 20.57 16.50
N VAL A 213 -29.85 19.69 15.95
CA VAL A 213 -29.45 18.86 14.79
C VAL A 213 -29.07 19.76 13.62
N ALA A 214 -27.88 19.52 13.07
CA ALA A 214 -27.35 20.24 11.90
C ALA A 214 -27.32 19.32 10.66
N ALA A 215 -26.15 19.16 10.02
CA ALA A 215 -26.02 18.39 8.80
C ALA A 215 -25.80 16.89 9.06
N ALA A 216 -26.36 16.04 8.19
CA ALA A 216 -26.02 14.62 8.15
C ALA A 216 -24.54 14.43 7.85
N LEU A 217 -23.89 13.49 8.54
CA LEU A 217 -22.48 13.13 8.28
C LEU A 217 -22.31 12.22 7.08
N GLY A 218 -23.39 11.69 6.53
CA GLY A 218 -23.42 10.83 5.36
C GLY A 218 -24.77 10.16 5.15
N PRO A 219 -24.82 9.12 4.30
CA PRO A 219 -26.07 8.42 4.02
C PRO A 219 -26.64 7.70 5.24
N GLU A 220 -27.97 7.60 5.30
CA GLU A 220 -28.71 6.93 6.37
C GLU A 220 -28.85 5.43 6.12
N ALA A 221 -29.00 4.67 7.19
CA ALA A 221 -29.35 3.26 7.16
C ALA A 221 -30.86 3.07 7.21
N LYS A 222 -31.38 2.15 6.40
CA LYS A 222 -32.79 1.71 6.49
C LYS A 222 -32.93 0.65 7.59
N LEU A 223 -33.97 0.75 8.37
CA LEU A 223 -34.34 -0.21 9.42
C LEU A 223 -35.58 -0.99 8.94
N SER A 224 -35.40 -2.31 8.72
CA SER A 224 -36.49 -3.13 8.20
C SER A 224 -37.67 -3.17 9.16
N ARG A 225 -38.81 -2.64 8.77
CA ARG A 225 -40.08 -2.70 9.54
C ARG A 225 -40.53 -4.13 9.77
N ALA A 226 -40.24 -5.04 8.87
CA ALA A 226 -40.61 -6.45 9.00
C ALA A 226 -39.87 -7.14 10.17
N ALA A 227 -38.78 -6.57 10.64
CA ALA A 227 -38.06 -7.04 11.82
C ALA A 227 -38.57 -6.43 13.14
N LEU A 228 -39.50 -5.49 13.07
CA LEU A 228 -40.05 -4.80 14.25
C LEU A 228 -41.26 -5.53 14.80
N SER A 229 -41.23 -5.84 16.09
CA SER A 229 -42.42 -6.33 16.80
C SER A 229 -43.44 -5.19 16.95
N THR A 230 -44.72 -5.45 16.66
CA THR A 230 -45.81 -4.46 16.87
C THR A 230 -46.28 -4.40 18.30
N THR A 231 -45.86 -5.34 19.14
CA THR A 231 -46.35 -5.44 20.55
C THR A 231 -45.26 -5.13 21.58
N ALA A 232 -44.01 -5.29 21.23
CA ALA A 232 -42.86 -5.11 22.16
C ALA A 232 -41.74 -4.32 21.53
N TYR A 233 -40.96 -3.62 22.32
CA TYR A 233 -39.71 -3.00 21.90
C TYR A 233 -38.62 -4.03 21.69
N THR A 234 -37.99 -4.01 20.54
CA THR A 234 -36.86 -4.85 20.20
C THR A 234 -35.64 -4.00 19.86
N THR A 235 -34.47 -4.50 20.12
CA THR A 235 -33.23 -3.85 19.65
C THR A 235 -33.04 -4.14 18.18
N VAL A 236 -32.93 -3.08 17.39
CA VAL A 236 -32.74 -3.15 15.95
C VAL A 236 -31.46 -2.38 15.57
N SER A 237 -30.69 -2.94 14.68
CA SER A 237 -29.42 -2.37 14.23
C SER A 237 -29.55 -1.79 12.83
N GLY A 238 -29.15 -0.54 12.66
CA GLY A 238 -28.95 0.12 11.38
C GLY A 238 -27.46 0.13 11.02
N THR A 239 -27.06 -0.63 10.00
CA THR A 239 -25.69 -0.58 9.48
C THR A 239 -25.55 0.64 8.59
N LEU A 240 -24.70 1.58 9.00
CA LEU A 240 -24.47 2.81 8.25
C LEU A 240 -23.61 2.52 7.02
N PRO A 241 -23.95 3.14 5.87
CA PRO A 241 -23.12 3.00 4.66
C PRO A 241 -21.71 3.53 4.83
N ALA A 242 -20.81 3.16 3.91
CA ALA A 242 -19.48 3.74 3.86
C ALA A 242 -19.57 5.27 3.63
N GLY A 243 -18.65 6.02 4.23
CA GLY A 243 -18.60 7.48 4.08
C GLY A 243 -19.25 8.28 5.23
N VAL A 244 -19.87 7.62 6.21
CA VAL A 244 -20.33 8.30 7.43
C VAL A 244 -19.19 8.41 8.42
N TYR A 245 -18.49 9.56 8.47
CA TYR A 245 -17.33 9.75 9.33
C TYR A 245 -17.24 11.17 9.89
N THR A 246 -16.41 11.33 10.92
CA THR A 246 -16.05 12.62 11.50
C THR A 246 -14.56 12.71 11.77
N THR A 247 -14.03 13.92 11.68
CA THR A 247 -12.68 14.29 12.14
C THR A 247 -12.72 15.13 13.43
N ASN A 248 -13.91 15.48 13.90
CA ASN A 248 -14.09 16.25 15.11
C ASN A 248 -14.38 15.32 16.29
N PHE A 249 -13.39 15.00 17.10
CA PHE A 249 -13.53 14.04 18.21
C PHE A 249 -14.04 14.65 19.51
N THR A 250 -14.07 15.95 19.61
CA THR A 250 -14.61 16.70 20.77
C THR A 250 -15.99 17.26 20.49
N GLY A 251 -16.48 17.11 19.27
CA GLY A 251 -17.78 17.56 18.83
C GLY A 251 -18.93 16.77 19.44
N ALA A 252 -20.10 17.32 19.26
CA ALA A 252 -21.36 16.70 19.61
C ALA A 252 -22.11 16.25 18.36
N TYR A 253 -22.95 15.24 18.51
CA TYR A 253 -23.67 14.58 17.43
C TYR A 253 -25.09 14.25 17.84
N TYR A 254 -25.90 13.90 16.84
CA TYR A 254 -27.25 13.37 17.04
C TYR A 254 -27.41 12.05 16.30
N VAL A 255 -28.04 11.09 16.95
CA VAL A 255 -28.69 9.95 16.28
C VAL A 255 -30.07 10.42 15.85
N VAL A 256 -30.34 10.43 14.55
CA VAL A 256 -31.63 10.88 14.02
C VAL A 256 -32.39 9.70 13.44
N VAL A 257 -33.62 9.50 13.89
CA VAL A 257 -34.56 8.49 13.39
C VAL A 257 -35.67 9.18 12.62
N LYS A 258 -35.88 8.74 11.36
CA LYS A 258 -36.85 9.35 10.45
C LYS A 258 -37.88 8.35 9.95
N GLY A 259 -39.10 8.82 9.81
CA GLY A 259 -40.14 8.17 9.05
C GLY A 259 -40.38 8.92 7.74
N SER A 260 -40.72 8.22 6.67
CA SER A 260 -41.00 8.80 5.37
C SER A 260 -42.46 8.76 4.95
N ASP A 261 -43.33 8.07 5.71
CA ASP A 261 -44.73 7.97 5.41
C ASP A 261 -45.48 9.22 5.91
N LEU A 262 -46.19 9.87 5.03
CA LEU A 262 -46.98 11.08 5.35
C LEU A 262 -48.30 10.80 6.11
N VAL A 263 -48.76 9.55 6.14
CA VAL A 263 -50.08 9.17 6.67
C VAL A 263 -49.96 8.40 7.98
N THR A 264 -48.99 7.51 8.07
CA THR A 264 -48.81 6.63 9.23
C THR A 264 -47.40 6.71 9.79
N PRO A 265 -47.22 6.59 11.12
CA PRO A 265 -45.89 6.42 11.70
C PRO A 265 -45.17 5.19 11.12
N SER A 266 -43.88 5.29 10.90
CA SER A 266 -43.06 4.15 10.45
C SER A 266 -42.72 3.19 11.59
N ALA A 267 -42.52 3.73 12.80
CA ALA A 267 -42.19 2.98 14.01
C ALA A 267 -42.46 3.84 15.27
N TYR A 268 -42.32 3.22 16.44
CA TYR A 268 -42.18 3.92 17.73
C TYR A 268 -40.76 3.78 18.21
N VAL A 269 -40.18 4.89 18.66
CA VAL A 269 -38.90 4.93 19.40
C VAL A 269 -39.18 4.87 20.88
N GLN A 270 -38.41 4.07 21.61
CA GLN A 270 -38.46 4.07 23.06
C GLN A 270 -37.69 5.26 23.61
N TYR A 271 -38.32 6.08 24.41
CA TYR A 271 -37.68 7.13 25.17
C TYR A 271 -38.07 7.07 26.65
N GLN A 272 -37.31 7.74 27.50
CA GLN A 272 -37.52 7.82 28.92
C GLN A 272 -37.86 9.24 29.35
N THR A 273 -38.60 9.35 30.45
CA THR A 273 -39.02 10.66 31.00
C THR A 273 -38.28 11.04 32.28
N THR A 274 -37.34 10.22 32.75
CA THR A 274 -36.71 10.37 34.08
C THR A 274 -35.23 10.05 34.04
N GLY A 275 -34.54 10.34 32.99
CA GLY A 275 -33.08 10.16 32.90
C GLY A 275 -32.42 11.51 32.78
N ALA A 276 -31.37 11.77 33.50
CA ALA A 276 -30.48 12.89 33.25
C ALA A 276 -29.23 12.34 32.57
N ASN A 277 -29.24 12.32 31.25
CA ASN A 277 -28.00 12.21 30.52
C ASN A 277 -27.46 13.63 30.24
N ASP A 278 -26.75 13.84 29.21
CA ASP A 278 -26.25 15.17 28.87
C ASP A 278 -27.36 16.10 28.35
N VAL A 279 -27.18 17.40 28.53
CA VAL A 279 -28.00 18.42 27.91
C VAL A 279 -27.36 18.87 26.61
N PRO A 280 -28.09 18.96 25.50
CA PRO A 280 -29.52 18.79 25.30
C PRO A 280 -29.93 17.31 25.20
N HIS A 281 -31.16 17.02 25.60
CA HIS A 281 -31.78 15.71 25.50
C HIS A 281 -32.35 15.45 24.09
N MET A 282 -33.35 14.57 24.01
CA MET A 282 -34.05 14.24 22.77
C MET A 282 -34.67 15.49 22.13
N GLU A 283 -34.40 15.74 20.86
CA GLU A 283 -35.06 16.73 20.02
C GLU A 283 -36.06 16.06 19.06
N TRP A 284 -37.00 16.83 18.54
CA TRP A 284 -37.94 16.34 17.56
C TRP A 284 -38.26 17.36 16.49
N SER A 285 -38.68 16.88 15.32
CA SER A 285 -39.10 17.73 14.21
C SER A 285 -40.39 17.25 13.59
N THR A 286 -41.37 18.15 13.48
CA THR A 286 -42.68 17.88 12.86
C THR A 286 -42.73 18.28 11.38
N ASN A 287 -41.67 18.87 10.84
CA ASN A 287 -41.63 19.40 9.47
C ASN A 287 -40.50 18.78 8.63
N GLY A 288 -40.21 17.50 8.89
CA GLY A 288 -39.23 16.76 8.11
C GLY A 288 -37.79 17.23 8.32
N GLY A 289 -37.46 17.68 9.54
CA GLY A 289 -36.10 18.11 9.87
C GLY A 289 -35.77 19.54 9.47
N SER A 290 -36.73 20.31 8.95
CA SER A 290 -36.52 21.71 8.60
C SER A 290 -36.30 22.60 9.83
N THR A 291 -37.00 22.29 10.93
CA THR A 291 -36.73 22.86 12.23
C THR A 291 -36.78 21.78 13.30
N TRP A 292 -35.90 21.89 14.26
CA TRP A 292 -35.84 21.02 15.42
C TRP A 292 -36.30 21.79 16.65
N GLN A 293 -37.13 21.15 17.42
CA GLN A 293 -37.65 21.74 18.63
C GLN A 293 -36.94 21.08 19.81
N PRO A 294 -36.35 21.88 20.69
CA PRO A 294 -35.92 21.36 21.97
C PRO A 294 -37.13 20.90 22.76
N GLU A 295 -36.87 20.01 23.65
CA GLU A 295 -37.82 19.51 24.61
C GLU A 295 -38.70 20.63 25.23
N LYS A 296 -40.01 20.40 25.34
CA LYS A 296 -40.84 21.30 26.12
C LYS A 296 -40.36 21.28 27.57
N ALA A 297 -40.31 22.44 28.20
CA ALA A 297 -39.93 22.58 29.61
C ALA A 297 -40.70 21.70 30.60
N SER A 298 -41.82 21.11 30.16
CA SER A 298 -42.61 20.13 30.91
C SER A 298 -42.15 18.66 30.74
N TRP A 299 -41.14 18.40 29.93
CA TRP A 299 -40.67 17.05 29.59
C TRP A 299 -39.20 16.85 29.95
N ASN A 300 -38.76 17.53 31.00
CA ASN A 300 -37.39 17.47 31.45
C ASN A 300 -36.83 16.05 31.46
N ALA A 301 -35.71 15.87 30.87
CA ALA A 301 -34.93 14.63 30.85
C ALA A 301 -35.53 13.47 30.02
N GLN A 302 -35.83 13.71 28.76
CA GLN A 302 -36.24 12.64 27.84
C GLN A 302 -35.02 12.21 27.01
N ASP A 303 -34.62 10.95 27.15
CA ASP A 303 -33.52 10.36 26.43
C ASP A 303 -34.00 9.15 25.63
N MET A 304 -33.61 9.07 24.38
CA MET A 304 -33.86 7.93 23.51
C MET A 304 -32.87 6.81 23.79
N TRP A 305 -33.32 5.57 23.81
CA TRP A 305 -32.44 4.43 23.94
C TRP A 305 -31.65 4.21 22.64
N PHE A 306 -30.31 4.28 22.69
CA PHE A 306 -29.43 4.07 21.54
C PHE A 306 -28.07 3.51 21.93
N ARG A 307 -27.37 2.96 20.93
CA ARG A 307 -25.94 2.70 20.94
C ARG A 307 -25.34 3.07 19.58
N VAL A 308 -24.23 3.77 19.58
CA VAL A 308 -23.50 4.14 18.35
C VAL A 308 -22.16 3.44 18.35
N TYR A 309 -21.85 2.81 17.22
CA TYR A 309 -20.61 2.11 17.01
C TYR A 309 -19.83 2.72 15.85
N GLY A 310 -18.52 2.56 15.90
CA GLY A 310 -17.63 3.00 14.83
C GLY A 310 -16.26 2.41 14.92
N ARG A 311 -15.42 2.80 13.96
CA ARG A 311 -14.04 2.38 13.84
C ARG A 311 -13.14 3.59 13.72
N CYS A 312 -12.02 3.56 14.43
CA CYS A 312 -11.00 4.58 14.28
C CYS A 312 -10.16 4.27 13.04
N VAL A 313 -9.83 5.32 12.31
CA VAL A 313 -8.92 5.27 11.16
C VAL A 313 -7.64 5.99 11.52
N THR A 314 -6.53 5.34 11.33
CA THR A 314 -5.19 5.88 11.53
C THR A 314 -4.44 5.96 10.21
N VAL A 315 -3.36 6.71 10.17
CA VAL A 315 -2.45 6.71 9.03
C VAL A 315 -1.27 5.82 9.36
N SER A 316 -1.03 4.82 8.52
CA SER A 316 0.14 3.96 8.61
C SER A 316 1.13 4.32 7.51
N THR A 317 2.39 4.40 7.87
CA THR A 317 3.49 4.62 6.94
C THR A 317 4.31 3.33 6.86
N VAL A 318 4.40 2.76 5.66
CA VAL A 318 5.20 1.58 5.39
C VAL A 318 6.40 2.00 4.55
N ASN A 319 7.60 1.73 5.06
CA ASN A 319 8.84 1.89 4.34
C ASN A 319 9.25 0.55 3.74
N THR A 320 9.26 0.46 2.43
CA THR A 320 9.75 -0.71 1.70
C THR A 320 11.11 -0.39 1.12
N THR A 321 12.15 -1.10 1.56
CA THR A 321 13.50 -0.97 1.03
C THR A 321 13.75 -2.08 0.03
N THR A 322 14.01 -1.72 -1.21
CA THR A 322 14.40 -2.63 -2.28
C THR A 322 15.91 -2.51 -2.49
N ASN A 323 16.61 -3.62 -2.33
CA ASN A 323 18.05 -3.71 -2.59
C ASN A 323 18.28 -4.27 -4.00
N THR A 324 18.95 -3.51 -4.84
CA THR A 324 19.35 -3.97 -6.16
C THR A 324 20.85 -4.17 -6.17
N HIS A 325 21.28 -5.37 -6.58
CA HIS A 325 22.69 -5.74 -6.67
C HIS A 325 23.15 -5.58 -8.11
N TYR A 326 24.23 -4.84 -8.28
CA TYR A 326 24.85 -4.61 -9.58
C TYR A 326 26.25 -5.21 -9.59
N LEU A 327 26.66 -5.79 -10.71
CA LEU A 327 28.03 -6.15 -10.95
C LEU A 327 28.82 -4.86 -11.25
N SER A 328 29.84 -4.57 -10.46
CA SER A 328 30.67 -3.38 -10.64
C SER A 328 32.01 -3.69 -11.31
N THR A 329 32.56 -4.85 -11.00
CA THR A 329 33.87 -5.28 -11.57
C THR A 329 33.86 -6.76 -11.80
N VAL A 330 34.55 -7.17 -12.88
CA VAL A 330 34.94 -8.55 -13.14
C VAL A 330 36.45 -8.59 -13.19
N SER A 331 37.08 -9.32 -12.29
CA SER A 331 38.51 -9.62 -12.37
C SER A 331 38.71 -10.95 -13.08
N MET A 332 39.74 -11.03 -13.93
CA MET A 332 40.10 -12.22 -14.64
C MET A 332 41.52 -12.57 -14.32
N ARG A 333 41.77 -13.82 -14.02
CA ARG A 333 43.13 -14.41 -13.99
C ARG A 333 43.20 -15.50 -15.03
N LEU A 334 44.19 -15.42 -15.88
CA LEU A 334 44.44 -16.38 -16.94
C LEU A 334 45.91 -16.81 -16.91
N ARG A 335 46.15 -18.09 -17.03
CA ARG A 335 47.52 -18.67 -17.10
C ARG A 335 47.64 -19.55 -18.31
N THR A 336 48.68 -19.33 -19.10
CA THR A 336 48.92 -20.03 -20.38
C THR A 336 49.97 -21.13 -20.26
N SER A 337 50.70 -21.24 -19.14
CA SER A 337 51.66 -22.31 -18.85
C SER A 337 51.78 -22.48 -17.34
N ASP A 338 52.53 -23.51 -16.91
CA ASP A 338 52.81 -23.75 -15.49
C ASP A 338 53.80 -22.73 -14.89
N SER A 339 54.41 -21.89 -15.70
CA SER A 339 55.27 -20.81 -15.22
C SER A 339 54.44 -19.68 -14.59
N PRO A 340 54.79 -19.16 -13.42
CA PRO A 340 54.15 -17.99 -12.83
C PRO A 340 54.22 -16.75 -13.74
N GLN A 341 55.22 -16.66 -14.59
CA GLN A 341 55.42 -15.55 -15.56
C GLN A 341 54.37 -15.55 -16.68
N SER A 342 53.61 -16.63 -16.85
CA SER A 342 52.53 -16.73 -17.83
C SER A 342 51.19 -16.32 -17.31
N GLN A 343 51.10 -15.87 -16.04
CA GLN A 343 49.85 -15.37 -15.45
C GLN A 343 49.59 -13.95 -15.96
N ILE A 344 48.35 -13.73 -16.36
CA ILE A 344 47.84 -12.44 -16.79
C ILE A 344 46.63 -12.14 -15.96
N ASP A 345 46.66 -11.01 -15.23
CA ASP A 345 45.52 -10.51 -14.43
C ASP A 345 44.95 -9.27 -15.10
N ALA A 346 43.65 -9.19 -15.15
CA ALA A 346 42.91 -8.01 -15.58
C ALA A 346 41.68 -7.80 -14.73
N ALA A 347 41.28 -6.56 -14.63
CA ALA A 347 40.01 -6.19 -14.02
C ALA A 347 39.23 -5.29 -14.98
N VAL A 348 37.98 -5.59 -15.21
CA VAL A 348 37.08 -4.83 -16.07
C VAL A 348 36.04 -4.16 -15.20
N GLN A 349 35.95 -2.84 -15.31
CA GLN A 349 34.77 -2.14 -14.78
C GLN A 349 33.61 -2.34 -15.73
N VAL A 350 32.49 -2.76 -15.18
CA VAL A 350 31.28 -2.94 -15.96
C VAL A 350 30.51 -1.64 -15.92
N PHE A 351 30.51 -0.91 -17.02
CA PHE A 351 29.93 0.43 -17.11
C PHE A 351 28.40 0.44 -17.13
N ASN A 352 27.78 -0.63 -17.59
CA ASN A 352 26.34 -0.74 -17.70
C ASN A 352 25.66 -1.23 -16.41
N GLU A 353 26.44 -1.47 -15.36
CA GLU A 353 25.95 -1.94 -14.05
C GLU A 353 24.87 -3.04 -14.19
N PRO A 354 25.20 -4.18 -14.79
CA PRO A 354 24.21 -5.22 -15.02
C PRO A 354 23.63 -5.73 -13.69
N VAL A 355 22.33 -5.94 -13.69
CA VAL A 355 21.63 -6.51 -12.54
C VAL A 355 22.11 -7.94 -12.33
N VAL A 356 22.47 -8.27 -11.11
CA VAL A 356 22.82 -9.63 -10.72
C VAL A 356 21.56 -10.30 -10.19
N SER A 357 21.06 -11.28 -10.94
CA SER A 357 19.99 -12.14 -10.42
C SER A 357 20.51 -12.87 -9.18
N SER A 358 19.73 -12.90 -8.11
CA SER A 358 20.04 -13.74 -6.94
C SER A 358 20.19 -15.18 -7.39
N PRO A 359 21.21 -15.90 -6.87
CA PRO A 359 21.40 -17.30 -7.16
C PRO A 359 20.22 -18.16 -6.69
#